data_7c0edee2985ec07601c7042d12db8052
#
_entry.id   7c0edee2985ec07601c7042d12db8052
#
_cell.length_a   1.000
_cell.length_b   1.000
_cell.length_c   1.000
_cell.angle_alpha   90.00
_cell.angle_beta   90.00
_cell.angle_gamma   90.00
#
_symmetry.space_group_name_H-M   'P 1'
#
loop_
_entity.id
_entity.type
_entity.pdbx_description
1 polymer ?
#
loop_
_entity_poly.entity_id
_entity_poly.type
_entity_poly.pdbx_seq_one_letter_code
_entity_poly.pdbx_strand_id
1 'polypeptide(L)'
;YGINLVSHLTIFATETQYLEATGMIASIERYSAPFTVGTLYLLFGIFLERSPRLWGKISPYAALAAAVLLCANWGAVYDGMIGYRQRLDDDLQARSNMITEASEEFLEKMSKQDVGSGMRVLYLKNVQDAAQWVRNTYISFEASPVSVLFGGIGEDTTSGQVWELVQASHAGYLYADETDEALKELFAPYTEEFAWKTLYRIQMNDGTLTLERAEESRQGQP
;
A
#
# COMPACT_ATOMS: atom_id res chain seq x y z
N TYR A 1 19.70 -10.57 14.89
CA TYR A 1 18.73 -11.69 14.91
C TYR A 1 17.86 -11.66 16.18
N GLY A 2 18.45 -11.56 17.41
CA GLY A 2 17.67 -11.59 18.65
C GLY A 2 16.59 -10.53 18.76
N ILE A 3 16.88 -9.29 18.39
CA ILE A 3 15.90 -8.18 18.40
C ILE A 3 14.75 -8.46 17.43
N ASN A 4 15.06 -8.90 16.22
CA ASN A 4 14.02 -9.24 15.22
C ASN A 4 13.15 -10.40 15.68
N LEU A 5 13.74 -11.42 16.30
CA LEU A 5 12.99 -12.55 16.88
C LEU A 5 12.05 -12.08 17.99
N VAL A 6 12.54 -11.25 18.90
CA VAL A 6 11.71 -10.67 19.99
C VAL A 6 10.58 -9.83 19.41
N SER A 7 10.85 -9.00 18.39
CA SER A 7 9.82 -8.18 17.74
C SER A 7 8.73 -9.06 17.10
N HIS A 8 9.10 -10.17 16.45
CA HIS A 8 8.12 -11.10 15.87
C HIS A 8 7.29 -11.81 16.93
N LEU A 9 7.90 -12.18 18.05
CA LEU A 9 7.20 -12.86 19.14
C LEU A 9 6.29 -11.94 19.96
N THR A 10 6.52 -10.63 19.96
CA THR A 10 5.79 -9.67 20.79
C THR A 10 4.89 -8.74 20.01
N ILE A 11 5.42 -8.09 18.96
CA ILE A 11 4.71 -7.04 18.21
C ILE A 11 3.87 -7.65 17.08
N PHE A 12 4.43 -8.64 16.39
CA PHE A 12 3.78 -9.26 15.23
C PHE A 12 3.07 -10.58 15.54
N ALA A 13 3.03 -11.00 16.81
CA ALA A 13 2.40 -12.27 17.21
C ALA A 13 0.89 -12.33 16.88
N THR A 14 0.21 -11.18 16.77
CA THR A 14 -1.21 -11.08 16.42
C THR A 14 -1.48 -10.95 14.92
N GLU A 15 -0.45 -10.73 14.13
CA GLU A 15 -0.55 -10.55 12.69
C GLU A 15 -0.56 -11.90 11.97
N THR A 16 -1.70 -12.29 11.42
CA THR A 16 -1.91 -13.61 10.80
C THR A 16 -0.91 -13.94 9.72
N GLN A 17 -0.44 -12.95 8.96
CA GLN A 17 0.56 -13.14 7.90
C GLN A 17 1.95 -13.56 8.40
N TYR A 18 2.26 -13.34 9.70
CA TYR A 18 3.53 -13.75 10.31
C TYR A 18 3.42 -15.03 11.14
N LEU A 19 2.23 -15.61 11.24
CA LEU A 19 2.03 -16.89 11.93
C LEU A 19 2.55 -18.07 11.12
N GLU A 20 2.67 -17.92 9.80
CA GLU A 20 3.29 -18.92 8.96
C GLU A 20 4.83 -18.82 9.00
N ALA A 21 5.50 -19.96 9.11
CA ALA A 21 6.96 -20.03 9.21
C ALA A 21 7.65 -19.35 8.01
N THR A 22 7.10 -19.48 6.81
CA THR A 22 7.61 -18.87 5.57
C THR A 22 7.54 -17.35 5.61
N GLY A 23 6.41 -16.78 6.06
CA GLY A 23 6.24 -15.34 6.21
C GLY A 23 7.17 -14.75 7.29
N MET A 24 7.34 -15.48 8.39
CA MET A 24 8.27 -15.08 9.45
C MET A 24 9.72 -15.06 8.96
N ILE A 25 10.17 -16.09 8.23
CA ILE A 25 11.54 -16.16 7.68
C ILE A 25 11.78 -15.00 6.71
N ALA A 26 10.89 -14.78 5.76
CA ALA A 26 11.00 -13.69 4.77
C ALA A 26 11.06 -12.30 5.46
N SER A 27 10.27 -12.10 6.52
CA SER A 27 10.29 -10.88 7.30
C SER A 27 11.62 -10.68 8.05
N ILE A 28 12.14 -11.74 8.70
CA ILE A 28 13.43 -11.70 9.39
C ILE A 28 14.56 -11.38 8.41
N GLU A 29 14.57 -11.99 7.24
CA GLU A 29 15.56 -11.73 6.19
C GLU A 29 15.51 -10.27 5.75
N ARG A 30 14.33 -9.74 5.45
CA ARG A 30 14.14 -8.35 5.03
C ARG A 30 14.64 -7.34 6.05
N TYR A 31 14.33 -7.54 7.34
CA TYR A 31 14.76 -6.63 8.39
C TYR A 31 16.22 -6.83 8.82
N SER A 32 16.79 -8.02 8.56
CA SER A 32 18.21 -8.29 8.88
C SER A 32 19.15 -7.83 7.77
N ALA A 33 18.70 -7.70 6.54
CA ALA A 33 19.52 -7.32 5.38
C ALA A 33 20.30 -6.01 5.59
N PRO A 34 19.72 -4.89 6.08
CA PRO A 34 20.46 -3.65 6.32
C PRO A 34 21.60 -3.81 7.33
N PHE A 35 21.38 -4.61 8.40
CA PHE A 35 22.39 -4.88 9.42
C PHE A 35 23.51 -5.76 8.87
N THR A 36 23.18 -6.75 8.08
CA THR A 36 24.16 -7.64 7.43
C THR A 36 25.03 -6.85 6.47
N VAL A 37 24.42 -6.04 5.61
CA VAL A 37 25.14 -5.17 4.67
C VAL A 37 26.00 -4.15 5.41
N GLY A 38 25.46 -3.47 6.42
CA GLY A 38 26.21 -2.51 7.25
C GLY A 38 27.41 -3.16 7.95
N THR A 39 27.24 -4.36 8.49
CA THR A 39 28.33 -5.12 9.13
C THR A 39 29.42 -5.49 8.13
N LEU A 40 29.04 -5.95 6.93
CA LEU A 40 30.00 -6.26 5.86
C LEU A 40 30.78 -5.02 5.44
N TYR A 41 30.13 -3.87 5.31
CA TYR A 41 30.79 -2.60 5.01
C TYR A 41 31.81 -2.22 6.09
N LEU A 42 31.44 -2.33 7.36
CA LEU A 42 32.36 -2.05 8.49
C LEU A 42 33.56 -2.99 8.49
N LEU A 43 33.33 -4.31 8.34
CA LEU A 43 34.41 -5.29 8.29
C LEU A 43 35.33 -5.05 7.10
N PHE A 44 34.76 -4.71 5.95
CA PHE A 44 35.53 -4.37 4.76
C PHE A 44 36.35 -3.09 4.98
N GLY A 45 35.76 -2.05 5.59
CA GLY A 45 36.48 -0.83 5.95
C GLY A 45 37.67 -1.09 6.88
N ILE A 46 37.47 -1.89 7.96
CA ILE A 46 38.52 -2.30 8.89
C ILE A 46 39.62 -3.11 8.19
N PHE A 47 39.21 -4.03 7.29
CA PHE A 47 40.17 -4.82 6.52
C PHE A 47 41.04 -3.93 5.62
N LEU A 48 40.42 -2.98 4.95
CA LEU A 48 41.15 -2.03 4.10
C LEU A 48 42.10 -1.15 4.87
N GLU A 49 41.68 -0.64 6.04
CA GLU A 49 42.50 0.19 6.92
C GLU A 49 43.74 -0.58 7.45
N ARG A 50 43.57 -1.87 7.76
CA ARG A 50 44.66 -2.73 8.26
C ARG A 50 45.56 -3.30 7.16
N SER A 51 45.20 -3.17 5.90
CA SER A 51 45.95 -3.73 4.78
C SER A 51 46.41 -2.70 3.75
N PRO A 52 47.15 -1.63 4.17
CA PRO A 52 47.54 -0.53 3.30
C PRO A 52 48.41 -0.97 2.11
N ARG A 53 49.16 -2.09 2.25
CA ARG A 53 50.00 -2.64 1.18
C ARG A 53 49.16 -3.28 0.02
N LEU A 54 47.96 -3.72 0.31
CA LEU A 54 47.05 -4.24 -0.73
C LEU A 54 46.44 -3.10 -1.53
N TRP A 55 46.11 -1.97 -0.89
CA TRP A 55 45.55 -0.81 -1.53
C TRP A 55 46.43 -0.18 -2.63
N GLY A 56 47.73 -0.14 -2.38
CA GLY A 56 48.66 0.45 -3.37
C GLY A 56 48.81 -0.38 -4.66
N LYS A 57 48.27 -1.61 -4.69
CA LYS A 57 48.32 -2.52 -5.85
C LYS A 57 47.00 -2.73 -6.55
N ILE A 58 45.89 -2.37 -5.92
CA ILE A 58 44.54 -2.57 -6.47
C ILE A 58 44.02 -1.23 -6.95
N SER A 59 43.68 -1.17 -8.24
CA SER A 59 42.98 0.00 -8.79
C SER A 59 41.71 0.27 -7.98
N PRO A 60 41.41 1.53 -7.62
CA PRO A 60 40.17 1.86 -6.91
C PRO A 60 38.91 1.40 -7.67
N TYR A 61 38.98 1.34 -8.99
CA TYR A 61 37.90 0.78 -9.82
C TYR A 61 37.73 -0.74 -9.65
N ALA A 62 38.85 -1.48 -9.48
CA ALA A 62 38.80 -2.92 -9.22
C ALA A 62 38.25 -3.19 -7.82
N ALA A 63 38.62 -2.39 -6.83
CA ALA A 63 38.06 -2.50 -5.48
C ALA A 63 36.55 -2.19 -5.44
N LEU A 64 36.11 -1.16 -6.17
CA LEU A 64 34.70 -0.81 -6.32
C LEU A 64 33.93 -1.94 -7.03
N ALA A 65 34.47 -2.47 -8.13
CA ALA A 65 33.86 -3.58 -8.85
C ALA A 65 33.75 -4.82 -7.97
N ALA A 66 34.79 -5.16 -7.21
CA ALA A 66 34.74 -6.28 -6.25
C ALA A 66 33.69 -6.04 -5.14
N ALA A 67 33.59 -4.83 -4.60
CA ALA A 67 32.58 -4.47 -3.61
C ALA A 67 31.15 -4.61 -4.19
N VAL A 68 30.91 -4.13 -5.40
CA VAL A 68 29.62 -4.28 -6.10
C VAL A 68 29.32 -5.77 -6.32
N LEU A 69 30.29 -6.55 -6.79
CA LEU A 69 30.13 -7.98 -6.98
C LEU A 69 29.84 -8.76 -5.70
N LEU A 70 30.48 -8.40 -4.60
CA LEU A 70 30.28 -9.05 -3.29
C LEU A 70 28.95 -8.63 -2.63
N CYS A 71 28.52 -7.37 -2.86
CA CYS A 71 27.29 -6.86 -2.29
C CYS A 71 26.06 -7.11 -3.17
N ALA A 72 26.25 -7.51 -4.42
CA ALA A 72 25.14 -7.81 -5.33
C ALA A 72 24.40 -9.06 -4.85
N ASN A 73 23.09 -8.94 -4.71
CA ASN A 73 22.23 -10.11 -4.54
C ASN A 73 22.08 -10.82 -5.89
N TRP A 74 23.00 -11.75 -6.16
CA TRP A 74 23.03 -12.51 -7.42
C TRP A 74 21.76 -13.31 -7.66
N GLY A 75 21.08 -13.77 -6.59
CA GLY A 75 19.76 -14.37 -6.70
C GLY A 75 18.78 -13.39 -7.33
N ALA A 76 18.67 -12.18 -6.78
CA ALA A 76 17.77 -11.15 -7.31
C ALA A 76 18.16 -10.68 -8.72
N VAL A 77 19.46 -10.64 -9.04
CA VAL A 77 19.93 -10.32 -10.39
C VAL A 77 19.56 -11.44 -11.37
N TYR A 78 19.81 -12.70 -11.00
CA TYR A 78 19.46 -13.85 -11.81
C TYR A 78 17.95 -13.91 -12.05
N ASP A 79 17.17 -13.83 -10.98
CA ASP A 79 15.71 -13.80 -11.04
C ASP A 79 15.19 -12.57 -11.81
N GLY A 80 15.89 -11.44 -11.76
CA GLY A 80 15.58 -10.23 -12.55
C GLY A 80 15.81 -10.43 -14.04
N MET A 81 16.84 -11.17 -14.42
CA MET A 81 17.22 -11.35 -15.81
C MET A 81 16.58 -12.59 -16.48
N ILE A 82 16.41 -13.66 -15.75
CA ILE A 82 15.98 -14.97 -16.29
C ILE A 82 14.57 -15.32 -15.82
N GLY A 83 14.22 -15.03 -14.56
CA GLY A 83 12.90 -15.29 -13.97
C GLY A 83 11.86 -14.20 -14.25
N TYR A 84 12.16 -13.20 -15.11
CA TYR A 84 11.25 -12.07 -15.35
C TYR A 84 9.83 -12.49 -15.76
N ARG A 85 9.70 -13.47 -16.65
CA ARG A 85 8.37 -13.97 -17.09
C ARG A 85 7.61 -14.64 -15.96
N GLN A 86 8.29 -15.51 -15.23
CA GLN A 86 7.67 -16.23 -14.11
C GLN A 86 7.23 -15.27 -13.02
N ARG A 87 8.04 -14.25 -12.73
CA ARG A 87 7.70 -13.20 -11.76
C ARG A 87 6.54 -12.33 -12.22
N LEU A 88 6.45 -12.01 -13.51
CA LEU A 88 5.31 -11.28 -14.07
C LEU A 88 4.01 -12.06 -13.88
N ASP A 89 4.02 -13.38 -14.13
CA ASP A 89 2.86 -14.23 -13.93
C ASP A 89 2.49 -14.32 -12.44
N ASP A 90 3.48 -14.45 -11.55
CA ASP A 90 3.30 -14.45 -10.09
C ASP A 90 2.75 -13.11 -9.59
N ASP A 91 3.26 -11.98 -10.11
CA ASP A 91 2.79 -10.64 -9.76
C ASP A 91 1.35 -10.39 -10.26
N LEU A 92 1.02 -10.84 -11.47
CA LEU A 92 -0.34 -10.76 -12.00
C LEU A 92 -1.31 -11.62 -11.18
N GLN A 93 -0.88 -12.80 -10.76
CA GLN A 93 -1.68 -13.65 -9.89
C GLN A 93 -1.82 -13.05 -8.49
N ALA A 94 -0.77 -12.49 -7.92
CA ALA A 94 -0.82 -11.76 -6.65
C ALA A 94 -1.78 -10.57 -6.74
N ARG A 95 -1.71 -9.78 -7.84
CA ARG A 95 -2.63 -8.69 -8.10
C ARG A 95 -4.08 -9.17 -8.17
N SER A 96 -4.37 -10.23 -8.91
CA SER A 96 -5.72 -10.78 -9.04
C SER A 96 -6.30 -11.30 -7.72
N ASN A 97 -5.44 -11.74 -6.81
CA ASN A 97 -5.85 -12.18 -5.46
C ASN A 97 -6.10 -10.99 -4.52
N MET A 98 -5.44 -9.86 -4.75
CA MET A 98 -5.54 -8.67 -3.89
C MET A 98 -6.58 -7.66 -4.37
N ILE A 99 -6.75 -7.51 -5.68
CA ILE A 99 -7.73 -6.59 -6.27
C ILE A 99 -9.01 -7.37 -6.59
N THR A 100 -10.08 -7.06 -5.87
CA THR A 100 -11.42 -7.61 -6.13
C THR A 100 -12.09 -6.84 -7.27
N GLU A 101 -13.15 -7.40 -7.86
CA GLU A 101 -13.93 -6.74 -8.91
C GLU A 101 -14.43 -5.35 -8.46
N ALA A 102 -14.91 -5.22 -7.22
CA ALA A 102 -15.33 -3.94 -6.66
C ALA A 102 -14.17 -2.93 -6.56
N SER A 103 -12.98 -3.41 -6.16
CA SER A 103 -11.80 -2.56 -6.09
C SER A 103 -11.28 -2.16 -7.48
N GLU A 104 -11.40 -3.05 -8.48
CA GLU A 104 -11.07 -2.73 -9.88
C GLU A 104 -11.97 -1.61 -10.41
N GLU A 105 -13.27 -1.68 -10.14
CA GLU A 105 -14.22 -0.63 -10.52
C GLU A 105 -13.87 0.73 -9.86
N PHE A 106 -13.47 0.72 -8.59
CA PHE A 106 -12.96 1.91 -7.92
C PHE A 106 -11.71 2.46 -8.62
N LEU A 107 -10.72 1.62 -8.89
CA LEU A 107 -9.47 2.02 -9.55
C LEU A 107 -9.71 2.58 -10.95
N GLU A 108 -10.62 1.96 -11.71
CA GLU A 108 -11.02 2.44 -13.03
C GLU A 108 -11.65 3.84 -12.96
N LYS A 109 -12.53 4.07 -11.98
CA LYS A 109 -13.12 5.39 -11.77
C LYS A 109 -12.08 6.43 -11.35
N MET A 110 -11.14 6.06 -10.48
CA MET A 110 -10.05 6.97 -10.10
C MET A 110 -9.16 7.32 -11.28
N SER A 111 -8.90 6.39 -12.20
CA SER A 111 -8.08 6.64 -13.38
C SER A 111 -8.75 7.57 -14.40
N LYS A 112 -10.07 7.62 -14.42
CA LYS A 112 -10.86 8.48 -15.33
C LYS A 112 -11.05 9.90 -14.79
N GLN A 113 -10.80 10.13 -13.51
CA GLN A 113 -10.88 11.46 -12.92
C GLN A 113 -9.61 12.25 -13.25
N ASP A 114 -9.75 13.54 -13.54
CA ASP A 114 -8.61 14.46 -13.64
C ASP A 114 -8.08 14.72 -12.23
N VAL A 115 -7.26 13.76 -11.77
CA VAL A 115 -6.79 13.71 -10.40
C VAL A 115 -5.55 14.58 -10.28
N GLY A 116 -5.75 15.81 -9.86
CA GLY A 116 -4.63 16.65 -9.41
C GLY A 116 -3.87 15.99 -8.27
N SER A 117 -2.56 16.21 -8.21
CA SER A 117 -1.74 15.77 -7.08
C SER A 117 -2.32 16.30 -5.76
N GLY A 118 -2.73 15.40 -4.86
CA GLY A 118 -3.28 15.74 -3.55
C GLY A 118 -4.76 15.39 -3.34
N MET A 119 -5.41 14.77 -4.31
CA MET A 119 -6.76 14.22 -4.09
C MET A 119 -6.72 13.16 -2.99
N ARG A 120 -7.65 13.26 -2.03
CA ARG A 120 -7.82 12.31 -0.95
C ARG A 120 -9.24 11.76 -1.00
N VAL A 121 -9.36 10.44 -1.00
CA VAL A 121 -10.64 9.71 -1.09
C VAL A 121 -10.85 8.88 0.16
N LEU A 122 -12.01 8.98 0.78
CA LEU A 122 -12.48 8.02 1.77
C LEU A 122 -13.21 6.90 1.03
N TYR A 123 -12.65 5.69 1.08
CA TYR A 123 -13.22 4.50 0.49
C TYR A 123 -13.91 3.66 1.57
N LEU A 124 -15.23 3.65 1.55
CA LEU A 124 -16.05 2.89 2.48
C LEU A 124 -16.30 1.48 1.95
N LYS A 125 -16.07 0.50 2.79
CA LYS A 125 -16.24 -0.93 2.50
C LYS A 125 -17.01 -1.59 3.64
N ASN A 126 -17.41 -2.85 3.45
CA ASN A 126 -17.86 -3.66 4.58
C ASN A 126 -16.77 -3.72 5.66
N VAL A 127 -17.17 -3.74 6.94
CA VAL A 127 -16.24 -3.75 8.10
C VAL A 127 -15.15 -4.82 7.97
N GLN A 128 -15.50 -6.02 7.50
CA GLN A 128 -14.54 -7.11 7.34
C GLN A 128 -13.51 -6.83 6.25
N ASP A 129 -13.94 -6.25 5.12
CA ASP A 129 -13.05 -5.88 4.02
C ASP A 129 -12.20 -4.65 4.36
N ALA A 130 -12.76 -3.70 5.09
CA ALA A 130 -12.03 -2.53 5.57
C ALA A 130 -10.90 -2.91 6.54
N ALA A 131 -11.05 -4.00 7.29
CA ALA A 131 -10.01 -4.51 8.19
C ALA A 131 -8.85 -5.22 7.46
N GLN A 132 -8.97 -5.50 6.16
CA GLN A 132 -7.95 -6.20 5.37
C GLN A 132 -6.83 -5.26 4.93
N TRP A 133 -5.98 -4.86 5.86
CA TRP A 133 -4.98 -3.81 5.63
C TRP A 133 -3.99 -4.12 4.50
N VAL A 134 -3.61 -5.39 4.26
CA VAL A 134 -2.70 -5.78 3.17
C VAL A 134 -3.33 -5.46 1.82
N ARG A 135 -4.60 -5.88 1.63
CA ARG A 135 -5.36 -5.59 0.42
C ARG A 135 -5.56 -4.09 0.22
N ASN A 136 -5.90 -3.39 1.29
CA ASN A 136 -6.11 -1.94 1.27
C ASN A 136 -4.82 -1.19 0.90
N THR A 137 -3.67 -1.63 1.41
CA THR A 137 -2.37 -1.07 1.02
C THR A 137 -2.08 -1.29 -0.47
N TYR A 138 -2.42 -2.45 -1.00
CA TYR A 138 -2.26 -2.74 -2.42
C TYR A 138 -3.14 -1.84 -3.29
N ILE A 139 -4.41 -1.67 -2.91
CA ILE A 139 -5.35 -0.75 -3.58
C ILE A 139 -4.82 0.70 -3.51
N SER A 140 -4.31 1.15 -2.36
CA SER A 140 -3.72 2.49 -2.23
C SER A 140 -2.51 2.68 -3.14
N PHE A 141 -1.69 1.65 -3.31
CA PHE A 141 -0.54 1.68 -4.23
C PHE A 141 -0.99 1.82 -5.68
N GLU A 142 -1.95 1.02 -6.12
CA GLU A 142 -2.52 1.06 -7.47
C GLU A 142 -3.25 2.39 -7.76
N ALA A 143 -3.92 2.96 -6.75
CA ALA A 143 -4.62 4.24 -6.88
C ALA A 143 -3.69 5.48 -6.92
N SER A 144 -2.38 5.31 -6.68
CA SER A 144 -1.44 6.44 -6.67
C SER A 144 -1.51 7.24 -7.99
N PRO A 145 -1.52 8.58 -7.96
CA PRO A 145 -1.19 9.50 -6.86
C PRO A 145 -2.35 9.87 -5.92
N VAL A 146 -3.51 9.23 -6.03
CA VAL A 146 -4.65 9.45 -5.12
C VAL A 146 -4.34 8.86 -3.74
N SER A 147 -4.58 9.62 -2.68
CA SER A 147 -4.48 9.13 -1.31
C SER A 147 -5.80 8.47 -0.92
N VAL A 148 -5.80 7.16 -0.70
CA VAL A 148 -6.99 6.40 -0.31
C VAL A 148 -6.95 6.09 1.17
N LEU A 149 -8.05 6.39 1.87
CA LEU A 149 -8.29 6.05 3.26
C LEU A 149 -9.47 5.08 3.30
N PHE A 150 -9.38 4.05 4.12
CA PHE A 150 -10.43 3.03 4.20
C PHE A 150 -11.24 3.17 5.48
N GLY A 151 -12.57 3.09 5.33
CA GLY A 151 -13.52 3.07 6.43
C GLY A 151 -14.45 1.86 6.32
N GLY A 152 -14.83 1.27 7.46
CA GLY A 152 -15.77 0.16 7.53
C GLY A 152 -17.19 0.65 7.83
N ILE A 153 -18.18 0.13 7.08
CA ILE A 153 -19.61 0.30 7.37
C ILE A 153 -20.26 -1.06 7.51
N GLY A 154 -21.23 -1.19 8.39
CA GLY A 154 -21.95 -2.42 8.67
C GLY A 154 -23.28 -2.15 9.37
N GLU A 155 -24.01 -3.21 9.75
CA GLU A 155 -25.35 -3.14 10.31
C GLU A 155 -25.46 -2.24 11.56
N ASP A 156 -24.42 -2.21 12.39
CA ASP A 156 -24.37 -1.38 13.61
C ASP A 156 -23.88 0.05 13.36
N THR A 157 -23.56 0.41 12.12
CA THR A 157 -23.07 1.74 11.78
C THR A 157 -24.21 2.76 11.77
N THR A 158 -23.98 3.91 12.35
CA THR A 158 -24.93 5.03 12.36
C THR A 158 -24.48 6.14 11.39
N SER A 159 -25.41 6.99 10.93
CA SER A 159 -25.08 8.15 10.11
C SER A 159 -24.08 9.08 10.83
N GLY A 160 -24.17 9.20 12.16
CA GLY A 160 -23.21 9.99 12.95
C GLY A 160 -21.79 9.44 12.88
N GLN A 161 -21.62 8.10 12.90
CA GLN A 161 -20.31 7.47 12.74
C GLN A 161 -19.75 7.64 11.32
N VAL A 162 -20.61 7.63 10.28
CA VAL A 162 -20.19 7.98 8.91
C VAL A 162 -19.67 9.42 8.88
N TRP A 163 -20.35 10.34 9.53
CA TRP A 163 -19.89 11.71 9.69
C TRP A 163 -18.52 11.82 10.36
N GLU A 164 -18.32 11.12 11.47
CA GLU A 164 -17.04 11.09 12.18
C GLU A 164 -15.90 10.52 11.30
N LEU A 165 -16.18 9.47 10.53
CA LEU A 165 -15.23 8.91 9.57
C LEU A 165 -14.85 9.93 8.49
N VAL A 166 -15.82 10.63 7.93
CA VAL A 166 -15.59 11.68 6.93
C VAL A 166 -14.72 12.80 7.51
N GLN A 167 -15.04 13.28 8.72
CA GLN A 167 -14.26 14.33 9.38
C GLN A 167 -12.82 13.89 9.67
N ALA A 168 -12.67 12.70 10.26
CA ALA A 168 -11.35 12.16 10.63
C ALA A 168 -10.46 11.92 9.40
N SER A 169 -11.06 11.57 8.26
CA SER A 169 -10.33 11.29 7.03
C SER A 169 -9.73 12.54 6.39
N HIS A 170 -10.30 13.72 6.62
CA HIS A 170 -10.01 14.95 5.86
C HIS A 170 -10.03 14.72 4.33
N ALA A 171 -10.88 13.82 3.86
CA ALA A 171 -11.03 13.52 2.45
C ALA A 171 -11.88 14.57 1.74
N GLY A 172 -11.54 14.86 0.49
CA GLY A 172 -12.36 15.71 -0.38
C GLY A 172 -13.41 14.90 -1.17
N TYR A 173 -13.27 13.58 -1.17
CA TYR A 173 -14.13 12.68 -1.91
C TYR A 173 -14.47 11.44 -1.10
N LEU A 174 -15.65 10.88 -1.36
CA LEU A 174 -16.15 9.65 -0.78
C LEU A 174 -16.53 8.68 -1.90
N TYR A 175 -16.13 7.44 -1.74
CA TYR A 175 -16.56 6.32 -2.56
C TYR A 175 -16.99 5.18 -1.64
N ALA A 176 -18.07 4.48 -1.95
CA ALA A 176 -18.53 3.35 -1.16
C ALA A 176 -18.82 2.15 -2.06
N ASP A 177 -18.28 1.00 -1.67
CA ASP A 177 -18.61 -0.28 -2.30
C ASP A 177 -20.08 -0.62 -2.07
N GLU A 178 -20.61 -1.43 -2.99
CA GLU A 178 -21.93 -2.01 -2.84
C GLU A 178 -21.93 -2.98 -1.64
N THR A 179 -22.78 -2.68 -0.68
CA THR A 179 -23.00 -3.49 0.51
C THR A 179 -24.51 -3.82 0.62
N ASP A 180 -25.09 -3.77 1.79
CA ASP A 180 -26.52 -3.96 1.98
C ASP A 180 -27.28 -2.68 1.55
N GLU A 181 -28.37 -2.85 0.80
CA GLU A 181 -29.26 -1.75 0.40
C GLU A 181 -29.79 -0.95 1.60
N ALA A 182 -30.03 -1.61 2.74
CA ALA A 182 -30.46 -0.95 3.97
C ALA A 182 -29.45 0.09 4.46
N LEU A 183 -28.16 -0.11 4.18
CA LEU A 183 -27.11 0.84 4.57
C LEU A 183 -27.11 2.14 3.77
N LYS A 184 -27.87 2.23 2.67
CA LYS A 184 -28.06 3.50 1.96
C LYS A 184 -28.71 4.57 2.84
N GLU A 185 -29.55 4.17 3.78
CA GLU A 185 -30.20 5.10 4.70
C GLU A 185 -29.19 5.86 5.59
N LEU A 186 -27.97 5.33 5.78
CA LEU A 186 -26.90 6.01 6.50
C LEU A 186 -26.51 7.35 5.85
N PHE A 187 -26.68 7.43 4.53
CA PHE A 187 -26.31 8.60 3.72
C PHE A 187 -27.47 9.56 3.45
N ALA A 188 -28.70 9.20 3.82
CA ALA A 188 -29.89 10.01 3.61
C ALA A 188 -29.77 11.46 4.21
N PRO A 189 -29.10 11.68 5.35
CA PRO A 189 -28.89 13.04 5.87
C PRO A 189 -27.95 13.91 5.01
N TYR A 190 -27.18 13.31 4.10
CA TYR A 190 -26.06 13.96 3.41
C TYR A 190 -26.27 14.12 1.91
N THR A 191 -27.21 13.38 1.33
CA THR A 191 -27.58 13.47 -0.10
C THR A 191 -29.01 13.01 -0.31
N GLU A 192 -29.71 13.57 -1.29
CA GLU A 192 -31.08 13.19 -1.62
C GLU A 192 -31.16 11.79 -2.25
N GLU A 193 -30.14 11.41 -3.01
CA GLU A 193 -30.08 10.11 -3.69
C GLU A 193 -28.65 9.54 -3.59
N PHE A 194 -28.48 8.50 -2.79
CA PHE A 194 -27.21 7.79 -2.67
C PHE A 194 -27.19 6.56 -3.58
N ALA A 195 -26.10 6.43 -4.35
CA ALA A 195 -25.83 5.27 -5.17
C ALA A 195 -24.48 4.66 -4.80
N TRP A 196 -24.46 3.34 -4.63
CA TRP A 196 -23.21 2.60 -4.46
C TRP A 196 -22.28 2.78 -5.66
N LYS A 197 -21.01 2.54 -5.46
CA LYS A 197 -19.99 2.60 -6.51
C LYS A 197 -19.95 3.95 -7.25
N THR A 198 -20.34 5.00 -6.57
CA THR A 198 -20.34 6.37 -7.11
C THR A 198 -19.38 7.23 -6.31
N LEU A 199 -18.62 8.06 -7.02
CA LEU A 199 -17.74 9.04 -6.39
C LEU A 199 -18.53 10.29 -6.03
N TYR A 200 -18.45 10.68 -4.78
CA TYR A 200 -19.07 11.90 -4.27
C TYR A 200 -18.00 12.90 -3.86
N ARG A 201 -18.21 14.16 -4.17
CA ARG A 201 -17.44 15.26 -3.59
C ARG A 201 -18.01 15.59 -2.22
N ILE A 202 -17.16 15.69 -1.23
CA ILE A 202 -17.51 16.08 0.13
C ILE A 202 -17.49 17.59 0.20
N GLN A 203 -18.62 18.19 0.58
CA GLN A 203 -18.72 19.62 0.85
C GLN A 203 -19.08 19.84 2.33
N MET A 204 -18.38 20.76 2.94
CA MET A 204 -18.57 21.15 4.33
C MET A 204 -19.00 22.62 4.38
N ASN A 205 -20.28 22.87 4.57
CA ASN A 205 -20.84 24.22 4.66
C ASN A 205 -21.41 24.45 6.07
N ASP A 206 -20.85 25.39 6.81
CA ASP A 206 -21.30 25.77 8.17
C ASP A 206 -21.49 24.58 9.11
N GLY A 207 -20.60 23.59 9.03
CA GLY A 207 -20.66 22.37 9.85
C GLY A 207 -21.66 21.31 9.34
N THR A 208 -22.29 21.54 8.20
CA THR A 208 -23.17 20.57 7.56
C THR A 208 -22.44 19.86 6.43
N LEU A 209 -22.48 18.52 6.45
CA LEU A 209 -21.92 17.67 5.40
C LEU A 209 -22.96 17.53 4.28
N THR A 210 -22.51 17.72 3.05
CA THR A 210 -23.29 17.37 1.85
C THR A 210 -22.40 16.58 0.90
N LEU A 211 -23.03 15.60 0.25
CA LEU A 211 -22.40 14.74 -0.74
C LEU A 211 -22.98 15.05 -2.12
N GLU A 212 -22.15 15.57 -3.01
CA GLU A 212 -22.53 15.80 -4.41
C GLU A 212 -21.85 14.78 -5.31
N ARG A 213 -22.59 14.21 -6.27
CA ARG A 213 -21.97 13.33 -7.27
C ARG A 213 -20.87 14.06 -8.01
N ALA A 214 -19.68 13.47 -8.01
CA ALA A 214 -18.60 13.97 -8.84
C ALA A 214 -18.92 13.61 -10.29
N GLU A 215 -19.14 14.63 -11.14
CA GLU A 215 -19.29 14.41 -12.57
C GLU A 215 -17.99 13.82 -13.14
N GLU A 216 -18.11 12.80 -13.99
CA GLU A 216 -16.95 12.32 -14.75
C GLU A 216 -16.44 13.47 -15.62
N SER A 217 -15.18 13.87 -15.41
CA SER A 217 -14.56 14.86 -16.29
C SER A 217 -14.62 14.34 -17.71
N ARG A 218 -15.39 14.99 -18.56
CA ARG A 218 -15.43 14.70 -19.98
C ARG A 218 -14.05 15.03 -20.57
N GLN A 219 -13.12 14.10 -20.44
CA GLN A 219 -11.90 14.12 -21.26
C GLN A 219 -12.32 13.80 -22.69
N GLY A 220 -12.27 14.82 -23.52
CA GLY A 220 -12.38 14.64 -24.97
C GLY A 220 -13.52 15.38 -25.63
N GLN A 221 -13.43 16.67 -25.70
CA GLN A 221 -13.85 17.35 -26.92
C GLN A 221 -12.60 17.95 -27.57
N PRO A 222 -12.32 17.59 -28.83
CA PRO A 222 -11.18 18.08 -29.60
C PRO A 222 -11.28 19.59 -29.85
#